data_c38541bc81f11634ab2bece22c37d3e3
#
_entry.id   c38541bc81f11634ab2bece22c37d3e3
#
_cell.length_a   1.000
_cell.length_b   1.000
_cell.length_c   1.000
_cell.angle_alpha   90.00
_cell.angle_beta   90.00
_cell.angle_gamma   90.00
#
_symmetry.space_group_name_H-M   'P 1'
#
loop_
_entity.id
_entity.type
_entity.pdbx_description
1 polymer ?
#
loop_
_entity_poly.entity_id
_entity_poly.type
_entity_poly.pdbx_seq_one_letter_code
_entity_poly.pdbx_strand_id
1 'polypeptide(L)'
;MRGIVIAGTHSGCGKTTVTLGILAALKKKGLIVQPFKAGPDFIDTGLHRLITGKTSRNLDLWMCGRDYVTDCFSRHSADADISVVEGVMGMYDGNISTADLASSLGLPVILVVDAYGMAESAGAVVKGFKEFRTENKEQRAKNENDNLGSLFCVRGAVFLGVMFNRIAS
;
A
#
# COMPACT_ATOMS: atom_id res chain seq x y z
N MET A 1 7.69 8.49 -11.77
CA MET A 1 6.81 7.30 -11.97
C MET A 1 5.46 7.59 -11.35
N ARG A 2 4.38 7.15 -11.98
CA ARG A 2 3.02 7.32 -11.46
C ARG A 2 2.56 6.02 -10.83
N GLY A 3 2.19 6.06 -9.56
CA GLY A 3 1.70 4.86 -8.86
C GLY A 3 0.98 5.20 -7.58
N ILE A 4 0.21 4.25 -7.09
CA ILE A 4 -0.53 4.33 -5.83
C ILE A 4 -0.39 3.02 -5.05
N VAL A 5 -0.45 3.11 -3.74
CA VAL A 5 -0.52 1.95 -2.84
C VAL A 5 -1.92 1.87 -2.24
N ILE A 6 -2.53 0.70 -2.30
CA ILE A 6 -3.80 0.41 -1.64
C ILE A 6 -3.49 -0.28 -0.32
N ALA A 7 -3.65 0.42 0.78
CA ALA A 7 -3.45 -0.11 2.12
C ALA A 7 -4.79 -0.32 2.83
N GLY A 8 -4.81 -1.08 3.89
CA GLY A 8 -6.02 -1.31 4.67
C GLY A 8 -5.82 -1.05 6.15
N THR A 9 -6.91 -0.86 6.88
CA THR A 9 -6.86 -0.73 8.34
C THR A 9 -6.49 -2.05 9.02
N HIS A 10 -6.83 -3.19 8.41
CA HIS A 10 -6.53 -4.54 8.92
C HIS A 10 -6.63 -5.57 7.79
N SER A 11 -6.30 -6.83 8.09
CA SER A 11 -6.53 -7.94 7.17
C SER A 11 -8.04 -8.17 7.00
N GLY A 12 -8.50 -8.40 5.76
CA GLY A 12 -9.93 -8.64 5.48
C GLY A 12 -10.79 -7.37 5.34
N CYS A 13 -10.24 -6.16 5.45
CA CYS A 13 -11.00 -4.92 5.26
C CYS A 13 -11.45 -4.67 3.79
N GLY A 14 -11.13 -5.57 2.86
CA GLY A 14 -11.54 -5.49 1.46
C GLY A 14 -10.52 -4.88 0.50
N LYS A 15 -9.23 -4.83 0.88
CA LYS A 15 -8.14 -4.33 0.00
C LYS A 15 -8.19 -4.96 -1.39
N THR A 16 -8.21 -6.28 -1.47
CA THR A 16 -8.22 -7.01 -2.74
C THR A 16 -9.42 -6.62 -3.60
N THR A 17 -10.62 -6.58 -3.03
CA THR A 17 -11.83 -6.15 -3.75
C THR A 17 -11.69 -4.75 -4.33
N VAL A 18 -11.22 -3.81 -3.51
CA VAL A 18 -10.99 -2.42 -3.93
C VAL A 18 -9.90 -2.34 -4.99
N THR A 19 -8.80 -3.06 -4.81
CA THR A 19 -7.70 -3.10 -5.79
C THR A 19 -8.19 -3.62 -7.13
N LEU A 20 -8.90 -4.75 -7.15
CA LEU A 20 -9.44 -5.32 -8.39
C LEU A 20 -10.40 -4.36 -9.08
N GLY A 21 -11.27 -3.67 -8.32
CA GLY A 21 -12.16 -2.63 -8.84
C GLY A 21 -11.40 -1.47 -9.49
N ILE A 22 -10.35 -0.98 -8.84
CA ILE A 22 -9.50 0.10 -9.37
C ILE A 22 -8.77 -0.37 -10.64
N LEU A 23 -8.15 -1.56 -10.61
CA LEU A 23 -7.47 -2.14 -11.78
C LEU A 23 -8.42 -2.24 -12.98
N ALA A 24 -9.64 -2.77 -12.76
CA ALA A 24 -10.65 -2.91 -13.79
C ALA A 24 -11.11 -1.56 -14.34
N ALA A 25 -11.34 -0.56 -13.46
CA ALA A 25 -11.76 0.78 -13.86
C ALA A 25 -10.68 1.50 -14.69
N LEU A 26 -9.42 1.41 -14.27
CA LEU A 26 -8.29 1.99 -15.01
C LEU A 26 -8.11 1.31 -16.37
N LYS A 27 -8.21 -0.02 -16.41
CA LYS A 27 -8.14 -0.79 -17.65
C LYS A 27 -9.28 -0.43 -18.60
N LYS A 28 -10.51 -0.26 -18.10
CA LYS A 28 -11.68 0.18 -18.89
C LYS A 28 -11.47 1.57 -19.49
N LYS A 29 -10.69 2.43 -18.86
CA LYS A 29 -10.28 3.75 -19.42
C LYS A 29 -9.19 3.65 -20.48
N GLY A 30 -8.72 2.46 -20.84
CA GLY A 30 -7.68 2.25 -21.85
C GLY A 30 -6.25 2.42 -21.32
N LEU A 31 -6.06 2.58 -20.00
CA LEU A 31 -4.73 2.77 -19.43
C LEU A 31 -3.96 1.45 -19.36
N ILE A 32 -2.65 1.56 -19.55
CA ILE A 32 -1.70 0.47 -19.31
C ILE A 32 -1.40 0.45 -17.81
N VAL A 33 -1.95 -0.54 -17.10
CA VAL A 33 -1.84 -0.65 -15.65
C VAL A 33 -0.87 -1.75 -15.27
N GLN A 34 0.15 -1.43 -14.48
CA GLN A 34 1.07 -2.41 -13.91
C GLN A 34 0.69 -2.71 -12.46
N PRO A 35 0.22 -3.93 -12.17
CA PRO A 35 -0.09 -4.34 -10.80
C PRO A 35 1.13 -4.87 -10.08
N PHE A 36 1.15 -4.65 -8.75
CA PHE A 36 2.10 -5.22 -7.80
C PHE A 36 1.38 -5.66 -6.54
N LYS A 37 2.00 -6.55 -5.79
CA LYS A 37 1.54 -7.01 -4.48
C LYS A 37 2.64 -6.86 -3.44
N ALA A 38 2.35 -6.28 -2.28
CA ALA A 38 3.25 -6.29 -1.15
C ALA A 38 3.31 -7.69 -0.52
N GLY A 39 4.53 -8.16 -0.22
CA GLY A 39 4.76 -9.48 0.37
C GLY A 39 4.59 -10.66 -0.58
N PRO A 40 4.82 -11.89 -0.11
CA PRO A 40 4.79 -13.11 -0.91
C PRO A 40 3.34 -13.65 -1.02
N ASP A 41 2.64 -13.25 -2.07
CA ASP A 41 1.26 -13.68 -2.34
C ASP A 41 1.12 -14.13 -3.79
N PHE A 42 0.53 -15.32 -3.98
CA PHE A 42 0.31 -15.91 -5.31
C PHE A 42 -1.15 -15.81 -5.77
N ILE A 43 -2.09 -15.69 -4.87
CA ILE A 43 -3.53 -15.66 -5.18
C ILE A 43 -3.90 -14.32 -5.76
N ASP A 44 -3.63 -13.24 -5.03
CA ASP A 44 -3.96 -11.87 -5.45
C ASP A 44 -3.23 -11.49 -6.74
N THR A 45 -1.96 -11.89 -6.89
CA THR A 45 -1.20 -11.66 -8.13
C THR A 45 -1.82 -12.33 -9.35
N GLY A 46 -2.43 -13.50 -9.16
CA GLY A 46 -3.20 -14.20 -10.21
C GLY A 46 -4.43 -13.40 -10.63
N LEU A 47 -5.19 -12.88 -9.67
CA LEU A 47 -6.38 -12.05 -9.91
C LEU A 47 -6.01 -10.73 -10.61
N HIS A 48 -4.93 -10.08 -10.19
CA HIS A 48 -4.41 -8.88 -10.84
C HIS A 48 -4.11 -9.12 -12.32
N ARG A 49 -3.45 -10.26 -12.62
CA ARG A 49 -3.12 -10.63 -14.01
C ARG A 49 -4.36 -10.87 -14.85
N LEU A 50 -5.39 -11.51 -14.31
CA LEU A 50 -6.65 -11.73 -15.03
C LEU A 50 -7.29 -10.43 -15.48
N ILE A 51 -7.24 -9.38 -14.65
CA ILE A 51 -7.83 -8.09 -14.99
C ILE A 51 -6.94 -7.27 -15.93
N THR A 52 -5.65 -7.16 -15.60
CA THR A 52 -4.75 -6.23 -16.31
C THR A 52 -4.12 -6.81 -17.56
N GLY A 53 -4.03 -8.14 -17.65
CA GLY A 53 -3.24 -8.85 -18.66
C GLY A 53 -1.72 -8.81 -18.39
N LYS A 54 -1.27 -8.08 -17.37
CA LYS A 54 0.14 -7.97 -16.99
C LYS A 54 0.46 -8.83 -15.77
N THR A 55 1.66 -9.38 -15.73
CA THR A 55 2.15 -10.13 -14.57
C THR A 55 2.30 -9.19 -13.38
N SER A 56 1.59 -9.48 -12.29
CA SER A 56 1.78 -8.81 -11.01
C SER A 56 3.05 -9.35 -10.33
N ARG A 57 3.87 -8.44 -9.79
CA ARG A 57 5.13 -8.79 -9.11
C ARG A 57 4.96 -8.59 -7.60
N ASN A 58 5.56 -9.49 -6.83
CA ASN A 58 5.65 -9.35 -5.39
C ASN A 58 6.78 -8.38 -5.05
N LEU A 59 6.48 -7.43 -4.17
CA LEU A 59 7.44 -6.46 -3.63
C LEU A 59 7.59 -6.74 -2.14
N ASP A 60 8.68 -7.38 -1.76
CA ASP A 60 8.97 -7.75 -0.37
C ASP A 60 10.30 -7.16 0.08
N LEU A 61 10.23 -6.11 0.91
CA LEU A 61 11.41 -5.44 1.44
C LEU A 61 12.20 -6.32 2.42
N TRP A 62 11.52 -7.26 3.10
CA TRP A 62 12.15 -8.16 4.04
C TRP A 62 13.01 -9.22 3.32
N MET A 63 12.41 -9.86 2.32
CA MET A 63 13.08 -10.97 1.60
C MET A 63 14.09 -10.48 0.56
N CYS A 64 13.79 -9.39 -0.12
CA CYS A 64 14.54 -8.95 -1.30
C CYS A 64 15.39 -7.70 -1.06
N GLY A 65 15.14 -6.97 0.02
CA GLY A 65 15.81 -5.69 0.28
C GLY A 65 15.28 -4.52 -0.55
N ARG A 66 15.65 -3.30 -0.14
CA ARG A 66 15.16 -2.06 -0.74
C ARG A 66 15.58 -1.89 -2.19
N ASP A 67 16.86 -2.13 -2.49
CA ASP A 67 17.43 -1.87 -3.82
C ASP A 67 16.74 -2.73 -4.88
N TYR A 68 16.56 -4.02 -4.59
CA TYR A 68 15.85 -4.93 -5.48
C TYR A 68 14.39 -4.51 -5.68
N VAL A 69 13.69 -4.16 -4.61
CA VAL A 69 12.27 -3.75 -4.68
C VAL A 69 12.11 -2.49 -5.50
N THR A 70 12.98 -1.50 -5.30
CA THR A 70 12.94 -0.23 -6.05
C THR A 70 13.26 -0.46 -7.53
N ASP A 71 14.26 -1.28 -7.84
CA ASP A 71 14.63 -1.63 -9.21
C ASP A 71 13.51 -2.44 -9.90
N CYS A 72 12.96 -3.45 -9.23
CA CYS A 72 11.83 -4.24 -9.72
C CYS A 72 10.62 -3.35 -10.03
N PHE A 73 10.24 -2.46 -9.10
CA PHE A 73 9.16 -1.51 -9.32
C PHE A 73 9.45 -0.60 -10.52
N SER A 74 10.64 -0.01 -10.59
CA SER A 74 11.04 0.93 -11.65
C SER A 74 11.00 0.28 -13.03
N ARG A 75 11.62 -0.90 -13.17
CA ARG A 75 11.66 -1.63 -14.45
C ARG A 75 10.29 -2.00 -14.97
N HIS A 76 9.43 -2.53 -14.10
CA HIS A 76 8.11 -3.01 -14.54
C HIS A 76 7.08 -1.89 -14.68
N SER A 77 7.32 -0.72 -14.07
CA SER A 77 6.48 0.48 -14.22
C SER A 77 6.82 1.32 -15.44
N ALA A 78 7.95 1.06 -16.10
CA ALA A 78 8.48 1.93 -17.17
C ALA A 78 7.49 2.16 -18.31
N ASP A 79 6.79 1.10 -18.73
CA ASP A 79 5.84 1.12 -19.86
C ASP A 79 4.38 1.19 -19.40
N ALA A 80 4.12 1.62 -18.16
CA ALA A 80 2.78 1.74 -17.61
C ALA A 80 2.38 3.21 -17.44
N ASP A 81 1.11 3.50 -17.72
CA ASP A 81 0.53 4.80 -17.43
C ASP A 81 0.39 5.02 -15.92
N ILE A 82 0.11 3.93 -15.20
CA ILE A 82 -0.01 3.92 -13.73
C ILE A 82 0.33 2.54 -13.16
N SER A 83 0.96 2.54 -12.00
CA SER A 83 1.22 1.34 -11.20
C SER A 83 0.32 1.30 -9.97
N VAL A 84 -0.20 0.13 -9.63
CA VAL A 84 -1.04 -0.09 -8.44
C VAL A 84 -0.40 -1.18 -7.60
N VAL A 85 -0.05 -0.85 -6.36
CA VAL A 85 0.51 -1.78 -5.39
C VAL A 85 -0.55 -2.14 -4.36
N GLU A 86 -0.96 -3.39 -4.31
CA GLU A 86 -1.82 -3.88 -3.24
C GLU A 86 -1.01 -4.19 -2.00
N GLY A 87 -1.38 -3.62 -0.86
CA GLY A 87 -0.77 -3.86 0.44
C GLY A 87 -1.11 -5.22 1.04
N VAL A 88 -0.40 -5.56 2.08
CA VAL A 88 -0.60 -6.77 2.89
C VAL A 88 -1.01 -6.38 4.32
N MET A 89 -1.83 -7.21 4.98
CA MET A 89 -2.28 -6.99 6.37
C MET A 89 -2.87 -5.59 6.60
N GLY A 90 -2.73 -5.02 7.78
CA GLY A 90 -2.99 -3.60 8.03
C GLY A 90 -1.81 -2.74 7.59
N MET A 91 -2.08 -1.46 7.32
CA MET A 91 -1.11 -0.51 6.77
C MET A 91 0.20 -0.44 7.57
N TYR A 92 0.12 -0.58 8.88
CA TYR A 92 1.25 -0.46 9.80
C TYR A 92 1.67 -1.80 10.44
N ASP A 93 1.06 -2.91 10.03
CA ASP A 93 1.31 -4.23 10.59
C ASP A 93 2.57 -4.88 10.00
N GLY A 94 3.21 -5.74 10.80
CA GLY A 94 4.41 -6.47 10.44
C GLY A 94 5.71 -5.72 10.72
N ASN A 95 6.83 -6.44 10.64
CA ASN A 95 8.17 -5.87 10.85
C ASN A 95 8.52 -4.83 9.78
N ILE A 96 8.11 -5.09 8.55
CA ILE A 96 8.15 -4.16 7.44
C ILE A 96 6.71 -4.03 6.91
N SER A 97 6.13 -2.87 7.10
CA SER A 97 4.73 -2.61 6.81
C SER A 97 4.48 -2.15 5.38
N THR A 98 3.21 -2.18 4.96
CA THR A 98 2.76 -1.56 3.70
C THR A 98 3.13 -0.06 3.64
N ALA A 99 3.10 0.63 4.78
CA ALA A 99 3.51 2.02 4.87
C ALA A 99 5.01 2.21 4.62
N ASP A 100 5.86 1.27 5.07
CA ASP A 100 7.30 1.31 4.79
C ASP A 100 7.58 1.08 3.30
N LEU A 101 6.85 0.17 2.67
CA LEU A 101 6.94 -0.04 1.22
C LEU A 101 6.51 1.21 0.44
N ALA A 102 5.33 1.79 0.74
CA ALA A 102 4.84 3.00 0.10
C ALA A 102 5.86 4.13 0.17
N SER A 103 6.42 4.31 1.33
CA SER A 103 7.42 5.32 1.63
C SER A 103 8.75 5.06 0.89
N SER A 104 9.20 3.79 0.82
CA SER A 104 10.41 3.41 0.07
C SER A 104 10.29 3.69 -1.41
N LEU A 105 9.10 3.53 -1.96
CA LEU A 105 8.80 3.77 -3.37
C LEU A 105 8.40 5.23 -3.66
N GLY A 106 8.21 6.06 -2.62
CA GLY A 106 7.72 7.44 -2.76
C GLY A 106 6.29 7.51 -3.31
N LEU A 107 5.45 6.52 -3.02
CA LEU A 107 4.09 6.43 -3.55
C LEU A 107 3.05 6.91 -2.54
N PRO A 108 1.99 7.61 -3.02
CA PRO A 108 0.85 7.96 -2.20
C PRO A 108 -0.01 6.73 -1.88
N VAL A 109 -0.73 6.80 -0.75
CA VAL A 109 -1.54 5.71 -0.22
C VAL A 109 -3.03 6.06 -0.29
N ILE A 110 -3.83 5.11 -0.73
CA ILE A 110 -5.29 5.07 -0.53
C ILE A 110 -5.55 4.08 0.61
N LEU A 111 -6.16 4.56 1.69
CA LEU A 111 -6.54 3.72 2.83
C LEU A 111 -7.93 3.14 2.64
N VAL A 112 -8.04 1.82 2.68
CA VAL A 112 -9.32 1.10 2.69
C VAL A 112 -9.73 0.86 4.14
N VAL A 113 -10.92 1.35 4.50
CA VAL A 113 -11.51 1.21 5.82
C VAL A 113 -12.75 0.33 5.72
N ASP A 114 -12.82 -0.73 6.50
CA ASP A 114 -14.06 -1.44 6.71
C ASP A 114 -14.95 -0.60 7.64
N ALA A 115 -15.98 -0.01 7.08
CA ALA A 115 -16.90 0.86 7.80
C ALA A 115 -18.21 0.17 8.19
N TYR A 116 -18.24 -1.17 8.23
CA TYR A 116 -19.44 -1.90 8.65
C TYR A 116 -19.86 -1.52 10.08
N GLY A 117 -21.08 -1.03 10.21
CA GLY A 117 -21.61 -0.57 11.50
C GLY A 117 -20.98 0.72 12.02
N MET A 118 -20.21 1.45 11.21
CA MET A 118 -19.62 2.73 11.58
C MET A 118 -20.35 3.89 10.87
N ALA A 119 -20.53 4.99 11.60
CA ALA A 119 -20.91 6.29 11.04
C ALA A 119 -19.72 7.25 11.21
N GLU A 120 -19.84 8.26 12.05
CA GLU A 120 -18.77 9.24 12.33
C GLU A 120 -17.50 8.60 12.92
N SER A 121 -17.60 7.44 13.59
CA SER A 121 -16.46 6.70 14.12
C SER A 121 -15.45 6.28 13.05
N ALA A 122 -15.87 6.11 11.79
CA ALA A 122 -14.97 5.84 10.69
C ALA A 122 -13.98 7.00 10.47
N GLY A 123 -14.40 8.25 10.71
CA GLY A 123 -13.53 9.42 10.67
C GLY A 123 -12.43 9.38 11.74
N ALA A 124 -12.76 8.89 12.96
CA ALA A 124 -11.78 8.73 14.02
C ALA A 124 -10.71 7.67 13.66
N VAL A 125 -11.12 6.56 13.03
CA VAL A 125 -10.19 5.55 12.52
C VAL A 125 -9.24 6.17 11.49
N VAL A 126 -9.76 6.89 10.50
CA VAL A 126 -8.95 7.55 9.47
C VAL A 126 -7.98 8.54 10.09
N LYS A 127 -8.44 9.36 11.05
CA LYS A 127 -7.60 10.32 11.76
C LYS A 127 -6.46 9.60 12.50
N GLY A 128 -6.76 8.52 13.23
CA GLY A 128 -5.75 7.72 13.90
C GLY A 128 -4.68 7.18 12.95
N PHE A 129 -5.08 6.60 11.81
CA PHE A 129 -4.14 6.11 10.79
C PHE A 129 -3.28 7.22 10.18
N LYS A 130 -3.83 8.41 10.00
CA LYS A 130 -3.10 9.55 9.45
C LYS A 130 -2.08 10.11 10.45
N GLU A 131 -2.41 10.15 11.73
CA GLU A 131 -1.60 10.77 12.79
C GLU A 131 -0.62 9.79 13.45
N PHE A 132 -0.96 8.49 13.51
CA PHE A 132 -0.21 7.43 14.20
C PHE A 132 1.30 7.43 13.93
N ARG A 133 1.72 7.79 12.73
CA ARG A 133 3.13 7.77 12.33
C ARG A 133 3.90 9.04 12.67
N THR A 134 3.21 10.13 12.92
CA THR A 134 3.84 11.39 13.32
C THR A 134 4.45 11.27 14.72
N GLU A 135 3.73 10.67 15.64
CA GLU A 135 4.16 10.47 17.02
C GLU A 135 5.31 9.44 17.14
N ASN A 136 5.24 8.34 16.40
CA ASN A 136 6.30 7.33 16.38
C ASN A 136 7.62 7.81 15.75
N LYS A 137 7.59 8.83 14.90
CA LYS A 137 8.82 9.43 14.33
C LYS A 137 9.61 10.18 15.40
N GLU A 138 8.95 10.91 16.27
CA GLU A 138 9.61 11.66 17.36
C GLU A 138 10.21 10.72 18.41
N GLN A 139 9.53 9.60 18.71
CA GLN A 139 10.03 8.59 19.65
C GLN A 139 11.19 7.77 19.06
N ARG A 140 11.15 7.40 17.78
CA ARG A 140 12.24 6.68 17.11
C ARG A 140 13.47 7.57 16.91
N ALA A 141 13.30 8.83 16.59
CA ALA A 141 14.42 9.78 16.49
C ALA A 141 15.13 10.00 17.84
N LYS A 142 14.43 9.85 18.97
CA LYS A 142 15.05 9.92 20.31
C LYS A 142 15.81 8.65 20.71
N ASN A 143 15.52 7.51 20.08
CA ASN A 143 16.15 6.22 20.39
C ASN A 143 17.29 5.84 19.41
N GLU A 144 17.65 6.73 18.48
CA GLU A 144 18.68 6.48 17.42
C GLU A 144 20.13 6.43 17.92
N ASN A 145 20.39 6.29 19.21
CA ASN A 145 21.74 5.92 19.69
C ASN A 145 22.08 4.43 19.52
N ASP A 146 21.16 3.61 19.05
CA ASP A 146 21.39 2.18 18.76
C ASP A 146 21.56 1.96 17.27
N ASN A 147 22.75 1.53 16.88
CA ASN A 147 23.30 1.37 15.53
C ASN A 147 22.54 0.51 14.51
N LEU A 148 21.27 0.17 14.71
CA LEU A 148 20.43 -0.59 13.77
C LEU A 148 19.18 0.18 13.30
N GLY A 149 18.92 1.36 13.86
CA GLY A 149 17.70 2.16 13.59
C GLY A 149 17.78 3.06 12.35
N SER A 150 18.97 3.36 11.84
CA SER A 150 19.15 4.39 10.80
C SER A 150 18.70 3.98 9.38
N LEU A 151 18.45 2.69 9.13
CA LEU A 151 18.14 2.19 7.78
C LEU A 151 16.67 2.39 7.34
N PHE A 152 15.76 2.69 8.26
CA PHE A 152 14.31 2.70 8.00
C PHE A 152 13.58 4.00 8.37
N CYS A 153 14.28 5.10 8.52
CA CYS A 153 13.64 6.40 8.70
C CYS A 153 13.07 6.89 7.35
N VAL A 154 11.86 6.44 7.02
CA VAL A 154 11.21 6.80 5.77
C VAL A 154 10.20 7.91 6.03
N ARG A 155 10.31 9.00 5.26
CA ARG A 155 9.38 10.14 5.25
C ARG A 155 7.94 9.64 5.10
N GLY A 156 7.01 10.18 5.89
CA GLY A 156 5.64 9.70 6.02
C GLY A 156 4.95 9.39 4.70
N ALA A 157 4.18 8.31 4.68
CA ALA A 157 3.32 7.99 3.56
C ALA A 157 2.35 9.16 3.30
N VAL A 158 2.28 9.58 2.04
CA VAL A 158 1.34 10.63 1.63
C VAL A 158 -0.03 9.98 1.42
N PHE A 159 -1.02 10.39 2.20
CA PHE A 159 -2.39 9.94 1.98
C PHE A 159 -2.97 10.65 0.75
N LEU A 160 -3.36 9.87 -0.25
CA LEU A 160 -4.08 10.37 -1.44
C LEU A 160 -5.59 10.42 -1.20
N GLY A 161 -6.13 9.47 -0.44
CA GLY A 161 -7.56 9.37 -0.17
C GLY A 161 -7.91 8.20 0.75
N VAL A 162 -9.21 8.08 1.02
CA VAL A 162 -9.79 7.01 1.82
C VAL A 162 -10.94 6.40 1.05
N MET A 163 -11.04 5.08 1.06
CA MET A 163 -12.19 4.35 0.54
C MET A 163 -12.86 3.58 1.67
N PHE A 164 -14.13 3.82 1.87
CA PHE A 164 -14.94 3.07 2.81
C PHE A 164 -15.55 1.85 2.13
N ASN A 165 -15.33 0.69 2.71
CA ASN A 165 -15.92 -0.57 2.28
C ASN A 165 -17.03 -0.98 3.27
N ARG A 166 -18.04 -1.70 2.79
CA ARG A 166 -19.15 -2.21 3.60
C ARG A 166 -19.88 -1.13 4.41
N ILE A 167 -20.21 0.00 3.78
CA ILE A 167 -21.08 0.98 4.41
C ILE A 167 -22.48 0.36 4.51
N ALA A 168 -23.00 0.24 5.73
CA ALA A 168 -24.40 -0.14 5.96
C ALA A 168 -25.30 1.03 5.53
N SER A 169 -26.30 0.74 4.72
CA SER A 169 -27.36 1.69 4.34
C SER A 169 -28.33 1.87 5.49
#